data_62ebbc66ad259bcea96d654c58e33fd1
#
_entry.id   62ebbc66ad259bcea96d654c58e33fd1
#
_cell.length_a   1.000
_cell.length_b   1.000
_cell.length_c   1.000
_cell.angle_alpha   90.00
_cell.angle_beta   90.00
_cell.angle_gamma   90.00
#
_symmetry.space_group_name_H-M   'P 1'
#
loop_
_entity.id
_entity.type
_entity.pdbx_description
1 polymer ?
#
loop_
_entity_poly.entity_id
_entity_poly.type
_entity_poly.pdbx_seq_one_letter_code
_entity_poly.pdbx_strand_id
1 'polypeptide(L)'
;MTKNILFIMFDQLRFDYLSCAGHKTIKTPNIDRLASMGVRFSNCYVQSPVCGASRMSTYTGRYVSSHGAAWNNVPLKVGELTLGDHLRKAGMDSWLIGKTHMAVDTDGMERLGLANDSIIGARVSEAGFDIWLRDDGLWAYGPDGYYDEKKSPYNEYLKLKGYEGENPWADFANAGIDENNQMTSGWFMRHANIAANIEEEDSETPWLTSEAIKFISEKKEKPWLCHLSYIKPHWPYIVPAPYNEMYNASDVVDVIRSKSELEDTHPVFKAFMENTIGKTFSRNEVREVVIPAYMGLIKQCDDQMGRLFKYLKESGEMDNTIIVLTSDHGDYLGDHWLGEKDLFHAQSVKVPLIIYDPSHQADCTRGMVSDALVEAIDLTASFVEHASGEVPKHILEGKSLWPIVHGQQKELDRDFVVSEYDYSQQKMAKSLGVQPKDARLFMIADKEWKFMHAEGGFRPMLFDLKKDPHELNDLGADSAYQNIIDIMYQRLGRWSLRMSQRTTIDDEAIEKKQSSNSDVGIILGVYDDNEISDRSSSFYKGLAKGRYSSQN
;
A
#
# COMPACT_ATOMS: atom_id res chain seq x y z
N MET A 1 -17.27 17.68 -14.33
CA MET A 1 -17.03 17.91 -12.88
C MET A 1 -16.13 16.79 -12.39
N THR A 2 -15.19 17.10 -11.53
CA THR A 2 -14.34 16.12 -10.87
C THR A 2 -15.18 15.24 -9.96
N LYS A 3 -15.11 13.92 -10.14
CA LYS A 3 -15.86 12.96 -9.33
C LYS A 3 -15.19 12.74 -7.97
N ASN A 4 -15.98 12.30 -7.00
CA ASN A 4 -15.47 11.82 -5.74
C ASN A 4 -14.66 10.53 -5.92
N ILE A 5 -13.81 10.21 -4.96
CA ILE A 5 -13.04 8.96 -4.93
C ILE A 5 -13.28 8.25 -3.60
N LEU A 6 -13.78 7.02 -3.66
CA LEU A 6 -13.84 6.11 -2.53
C LEU A 6 -12.68 5.12 -2.67
N PHE A 7 -11.62 5.34 -1.89
CA PHE A 7 -10.42 4.52 -1.88
C PHE A 7 -10.50 3.51 -0.74
N ILE A 8 -10.84 2.26 -1.08
CA ILE A 8 -11.02 1.15 -0.16
C ILE A 8 -9.74 0.31 -0.12
N MET A 9 -9.17 0.15 1.07
CA MET A 9 -8.01 -0.69 1.30
C MET A 9 -8.30 -1.68 2.42
N PHE A 10 -8.09 -2.97 2.15
CA PHE A 10 -8.09 -4.00 3.18
C PHE A 10 -6.65 -4.25 3.64
N ASP A 11 -6.48 -4.66 4.89
CA ASP A 11 -5.19 -5.09 5.41
C ASP A 11 -5.04 -6.60 5.22
N GLN A 12 -3.94 -7.02 4.58
CA GLN A 12 -3.56 -8.42 4.44
C GLN A 12 -4.50 -9.28 3.58
N LEU A 13 -5.24 -8.66 2.62
CA LEU A 13 -6.11 -9.40 1.71
C LEU A 13 -5.31 -9.96 0.52
N ARG A 14 -5.25 -11.28 0.41
CA ARG A 14 -4.61 -11.97 -0.72
C ARG A 14 -5.34 -11.71 -2.04
N PHE A 15 -4.57 -11.53 -3.11
CA PHE A 15 -5.08 -11.28 -4.46
C PHE A 15 -5.95 -12.42 -5.01
N ASP A 16 -5.70 -13.66 -4.60
CA ASP A 16 -6.34 -14.89 -5.07
C ASP A 16 -7.47 -15.40 -4.16
N TYR A 17 -7.77 -14.72 -3.03
CA TYR A 17 -8.87 -15.07 -2.13
C TYR A 17 -10.16 -14.27 -2.43
N LEU A 18 -10.43 -14.05 -3.72
CA LEU A 18 -11.67 -13.46 -4.23
C LEU A 18 -12.26 -14.38 -5.31
N SER A 19 -13.60 -14.52 -5.35
CA SER A 19 -14.24 -15.36 -6.37
C SER A 19 -14.03 -14.83 -7.80
N CYS A 20 -13.96 -13.51 -8.00
CA CYS A 20 -13.59 -12.92 -9.31
C CYS A 20 -12.14 -13.17 -9.70
N ALA A 21 -11.27 -13.53 -8.77
CA ALA A 21 -9.90 -13.93 -9.04
C ALA A 21 -9.74 -15.44 -9.26
N GLY A 22 -10.83 -16.21 -9.14
CA GLY A 22 -10.84 -17.64 -9.42
C GLY A 22 -10.73 -18.54 -8.19
N HIS A 23 -10.85 -18.02 -6.97
CA HIS A 23 -10.88 -18.87 -5.77
C HIS A 23 -12.05 -19.87 -5.83
N LYS A 24 -11.77 -21.14 -5.53
CA LYS A 24 -12.72 -22.24 -5.78
C LYS A 24 -13.92 -22.25 -4.83
N THR A 25 -13.71 -21.91 -3.56
CA THR A 25 -14.69 -22.09 -2.48
C THR A 25 -15.25 -20.76 -1.96
N ILE A 26 -14.42 -19.75 -1.72
CA ILE A 26 -14.89 -18.46 -1.22
C ILE A 26 -15.85 -17.77 -2.20
N LYS A 27 -16.85 -17.09 -1.67
CA LYS A 27 -17.83 -16.32 -2.46
C LYS A 27 -17.83 -14.86 -2.02
N THR A 28 -17.46 -13.99 -2.95
CA THR A 28 -17.40 -12.54 -2.74
C THR A 28 -18.26 -11.78 -3.78
N PRO A 29 -19.60 -12.02 -3.78
CA PRO A 29 -20.47 -11.56 -4.87
C PRO A 29 -20.54 -10.04 -5.00
N ASN A 30 -20.31 -9.29 -3.93
CA ASN A 30 -20.34 -7.82 -3.95
C ASN A 30 -19.07 -7.25 -4.58
N ILE A 31 -17.92 -7.80 -4.25
CA ILE A 31 -16.63 -7.46 -4.87
C ILE A 31 -16.61 -7.92 -6.33
N ASP A 32 -17.15 -9.11 -6.63
CA ASP A 32 -17.31 -9.60 -8.01
C ASP A 32 -18.17 -8.67 -8.86
N ARG A 33 -19.25 -8.13 -8.28
CA ARG A 33 -20.08 -7.14 -8.94
C ARG A 33 -19.29 -5.87 -9.24
N LEU A 34 -18.48 -5.35 -8.30
CA LEU A 34 -17.61 -4.21 -8.55
C LEU A 34 -16.65 -4.51 -9.69
N ALA A 35 -16.02 -5.69 -9.71
CA ALA A 35 -15.13 -6.13 -10.77
C ALA A 35 -15.85 -6.19 -12.14
N SER A 36 -17.11 -6.62 -12.17
CA SER A 36 -17.91 -6.67 -13.40
C SER A 36 -18.29 -5.29 -13.95
N MET A 37 -18.30 -4.26 -13.11
CA MET A 37 -18.59 -2.87 -13.48
C MET A 37 -17.34 -2.05 -13.76
N GLY A 38 -16.16 -2.52 -13.37
CA GLY A 38 -14.88 -1.82 -13.51
C GLY A 38 -13.84 -2.64 -14.24
N VAL A 39 -12.58 -2.31 -13.99
CA VAL A 39 -11.39 -3.04 -14.46
C VAL A 39 -10.74 -3.71 -13.26
N ARG A 40 -10.49 -5.03 -13.37
CA ARG A 40 -9.68 -5.78 -12.39
C ARG A 40 -8.27 -5.98 -12.94
N PHE A 41 -7.26 -5.59 -12.18
CA PHE A 41 -5.86 -5.79 -12.51
C PHE A 41 -5.36 -7.08 -11.86
N SER A 42 -4.80 -7.99 -12.66
CA SER A 42 -4.30 -9.29 -12.19
C SER A 42 -2.85 -9.25 -11.73
N ASN A 43 -2.11 -8.18 -12.05
CA ASN A 43 -0.70 -8.01 -11.73
C ASN A 43 -0.43 -6.67 -11.04
N CYS A 44 -1.09 -6.44 -9.90
CA CYS A 44 -0.82 -5.30 -9.03
C CYS A 44 0.17 -5.71 -7.93
N TYR A 45 1.29 -4.98 -7.83
CA TYR A 45 2.35 -5.23 -6.87
C TYR A 45 2.51 -4.06 -5.90
N VAL A 46 2.72 -4.39 -4.63
CA VAL A 46 3.06 -3.40 -3.60
C VAL A 46 4.57 -3.19 -3.52
N GLN A 47 4.99 -2.02 -3.05
CA GLN A 47 6.40 -1.65 -2.97
C GLN A 47 7.10 -2.19 -1.72
N SER A 48 6.35 -2.78 -0.81
CA SER A 48 6.87 -3.51 0.34
C SER A 48 5.84 -4.55 0.82
N PRO A 49 6.29 -5.70 1.35
CA PRO A 49 5.40 -6.68 1.98
C PRO A 49 4.96 -6.29 3.41
N VAL A 50 5.32 -5.09 3.89
CA VAL A 50 5.04 -4.63 5.26
C VAL A 50 4.03 -3.50 5.24
N CYS A 51 2.99 -3.58 6.09
CA CYS A 51 1.85 -2.64 6.09
C CYS A 51 2.29 -1.16 6.05
N GLY A 52 3.09 -0.70 7.02
CA GLY A 52 3.51 0.70 7.09
C GLY A 52 4.28 1.14 5.85
N ALA A 53 5.30 0.38 5.45
CA ALA A 53 6.12 0.72 4.27
C ALA A 53 5.31 0.68 2.97
N SER A 54 4.43 -0.32 2.78
CA SER A 54 3.53 -0.41 1.64
C SER A 54 2.55 0.76 1.57
N ARG A 55 1.92 1.09 2.71
CA ARG A 55 0.98 2.21 2.81
C ARG A 55 1.67 3.55 2.56
N MET A 56 2.86 3.77 3.13
CA MET A 56 3.63 5.00 2.87
C MET A 56 4.03 5.13 1.40
N SER A 57 4.42 4.02 0.75
CA SER A 57 4.65 4.02 -0.70
C SER A 57 3.40 4.43 -1.48
N THR A 58 2.26 3.83 -1.16
CA THR A 58 0.97 4.16 -1.79
C THR A 58 0.61 5.62 -1.57
N TYR A 59 0.70 6.14 -0.33
CA TYR A 59 0.29 7.51 0.00
C TYR A 59 1.24 8.59 -0.54
N THR A 60 2.53 8.28 -0.69
CA THR A 60 3.50 9.21 -1.29
C THR A 60 3.59 9.09 -2.81
N GLY A 61 3.09 7.97 -3.39
CA GLY A 61 3.28 7.64 -4.80
C GLY A 61 4.75 7.35 -5.14
N ARG A 62 5.55 6.89 -4.16
CA ARG A 62 7.01 6.74 -4.26
C ARG A 62 7.49 5.40 -3.70
N TYR A 63 8.65 4.95 -4.16
CA TYR A 63 9.28 3.73 -3.64
C TYR A 63 9.81 3.92 -2.22
N VAL A 64 9.99 2.81 -1.48
CA VAL A 64 10.46 2.82 -0.08
C VAL A 64 11.80 3.54 0.06
N SER A 65 12.76 3.29 -0.83
CA SER A 65 14.06 3.98 -0.86
C SER A 65 13.98 5.48 -1.11
N SER A 66 12.88 5.98 -1.65
CA SER A 66 12.65 7.40 -1.90
C SER A 66 12.07 8.12 -0.69
N HIS A 67 11.06 7.54 -0.02
CA HIS A 67 10.41 8.16 1.13
C HIS A 67 11.04 7.77 2.49
N GLY A 68 11.73 6.63 2.57
CA GLY A 68 12.53 6.20 3.73
C GLY A 68 11.77 5.53 4.87
N ALA A 69 10.43 5.49 4.88
CA ALA A 69 9.64 4.77 5.88
C ALA A 69 9.62 3.26 5.56
N ALA A 70 10.69 2.55 5.95
CA ALA A 70 10.98 1.19 5.50
C ALA A 70 10.32 0.09 6.35
N TRP A 71 9.70 0.46 7.49
CA TRP A 71 9.08 -0.47 8.44
C TRP A 71 7.90 0.18 9.16
N ASN A 72 7.08 -0.61 9.88
CA ASN A 72 5.88 -0.15 10.59
C ASN A 72 6.12 0.99 11.59
N ASN A 73 7.29 1.03 12.22
CA ASN A 73 7.67 2.03 13.22
C ASN A 73 8.76 2.99 12.73
N VAL A 74 9.05 3.00 11.45
CA VAL A 74 9.98 3.97 10.83
C VAL A 74 9.14 5.15 10.32
N PRO A 75 9.31 6.35 10.90
CA PRO A 75 8.49 7.49 10.55
C PRO A 75 8.63 7.95 9.10
N LEU A 76 7.53 8.38 8.51
CA LEU A 76 7.58 9.19 7.30
C LEU A 76 8.02 10.61 7.69
N LYS A 77 9.12 11.09 7.10
CA LYS A 77 9.69 12.40 7.45
C LYS A 77 8.70 13.54 7.23
N VAL A 78 8.62 14.48 8.15
CA VAL A 78 7.86 15.73 7.97
C VAL A 78 8.38 16.47 6.74
N GLY A 79 7.48 16.86 5.86
CA GLY A 79 7.78 17.53 4.59
C GLY A 79 7.83 16.59 3.39
N GLU A 80 7.69 15.27 3.57
CA GLU A 80 7.38 14.39 2.44
C GLU A 80 5.97 14.70 1.94
N LEU A 81 5.83 14.91 0.63
CA LEU A 81 4.52 15.16 0.02
C LEU A 81 3.72 13.88 -0.09
N THR A 82 2.47 13.96 0.32
CA THR A 82 1.55 12.83 0.37
C THR A 82 0.32 13.06 -0.50
N LEU A 83 -0.46 12.01 -0.70
CA LEU A 83 -1.72 12.05 -1.44
C LEU A 83 -2.62 13.20 -0.98
N GLY A 84 -2.79 13.38 0.34
CA GLY A 84 -3.61 14.47 0.88
C GLY A 84 -3.10 15.85 0.51
N ASP A 85 -1.77 16.06 0.44
CA ASP A 85 -1.18 17.34 0.05
C ASP A 85 -1.42 17.65 -1.43
N HIS A 86 -1.21 16.65 -2.29
CA HIS A 86 -1.46 16.78 -3.72
C HIS A 86 -2.93 17.08 -4.03
N LEU A 87 -3.85 16.35 -3.40
CA LEU A 87 -5.28 16.54 -3.62
C LEU A 87 -5.78 17.90 -3.14
N ARG A 88 -5.35 18.37 -1.96
CA ARG A 88 -5.69 19.71 -1.48
C ARG A 88 -5.19 20.81 -2.40
N LYS A 89 -3.98 20.66 -2.93
CA LYS A 89 -3.44 21.58 -3.94
C LYS A 89 -4.32 21.63 -5.19
N ALA A 90 -4.93 20.50 -5.56
CA ALA A 90 -5.86 20.39 -6.69
C ALA A 90 -7.30 20.80 -6.34
N GLY A 91 -7.60 21.19 -5.11
CA GLY A 91 -8.94 21.60 -4.66
C GLY A 91 -9.88 20.46 -4.28
N MET A 92 -9.36 19.25 -4.09
CA MET A 92 -10.09 18.07 -3.60
C MET A 92 -9.75 17.83 -2.12
N ASP A 93 -10.76 17.66 -1.28
CA ASP A 93 -10.56 17.30 0.13
C ASP A 93 -10.22 15.81 0.25
N SER A 94 -9.38 15.45 1.22
CA SER A 94 -8.98 14.06 1.45
C SER A 94 -9.20 13.66 2.90
N TRP A 95 -9.97 12.59 3.12
CA TRP A 95 -10.44 12.16 4.43
C TRP A 95 -10.03 10.72 4.74
N LEU A 96 -9.73 10.47 6.00
CA LEU A 96 -9.39 9.15 6.54
C LEU A 96 -10.52 8.57 7.37
N ILE A 97 -10.86 7.30 7.10
CA ILE A 97 -11.68 6.44 7.95
C ILE A 97 -10.94 5.11 8.11
N GLY A 98 -10.42 4.82 9.30
CA GLY A 98 -9.72 3.58 9.62
C GLY A 98 -8.20 3.73 9.69
N LYS A 99 -7.46 2.78 9.12
CA LYS A 99 -6.03 2.55 9.37
C LYS A 99 -5.11 3.28 8.39
N THR A 100 -4.11 4.01 8.89
CA THR A 100 -2.94 4.44 8.08
C THR A 100 -1.67 3.65 8.38
N HIS A 101 -1.53 3.13 9.59
CA HIS A 101 -0.30 2.51 10.10
C HIS A 101 0.93 3.41 9.96
N MET A 102 0.72 4.71 9.99
CA MET A 102 1.79 5.69 9.90
C MET A 102 2.45 5.89 11.26
N ALA A 103 3.77 5.80 11.31
CA ALA A 103 4.55 6.30 12.44
C ALA A 103 4.82 7.79 12.26
N VAL A 104 4.64 8.56 13.33
CA VAL A 104 4.79 10.02 13.31
C VAL A 104 6.26 10.40 13.50
N ASP A 105 6.75 11.32 12.67
CA ASP A 105 8.09 11.94 12.81
C ASP A 105 8.03 13.05 13.89
N THR A 106 8.03 12.63 15.16
CA THR A 106 7.94 13.53 16.30
C THR A 106 9.10 14.53 16.37
N ASP A 107 10.32 14.06 16.08
CA ASP A 107 11.52 14.90 16.05
C ASP A 107 11.45 15.97 14.95
N GLY A 108 10.93 15.59 13.78
CA GLY A 108 10.70 16.51 12.67
C GLY A 108 9.64 17.56 12.99
N MET A 109 8.55 17.16 13.66
CA MET A 109 7.50 18.08 14.11
C MET A 109 8.04 19.07 15.15
N GLU A 110 8.74 18.58 16.18
CA GLU A 110 9.34 19.42 17.22
C GLU A 110 10.34 20.41 16.62
N ARG A 111 11.24 19.95 15.75
CA ARG A 111 12.22 20.79 15.04
C ARG A 111 11.59 21.93 14.24
N LEU A 112 10.39 21.72 13.70
CA LEU A 112 9.64 22.72 12.92
C LEU A 112 8.63 23.51 13.75
N GLY A 113 8.49 23.23 15.04
CA GLY A 113 7.50 23.88 15.92
C GLY A 113 6.05 23.57 15.56
N LEU A 114 5.78 22.39 14.98
CA LEU A 114 4.44 21.94 14.64
C LEU A 114 3.76 21.34 15.86
N ALA A 115 2.67 21.95 16.31
CA ALA A 115 1.86 21.39 17.37
C ALA A 115 1.08 20.14 16.85
N ASN A 116 1.10 19.06 17.63
CA ASN A 116 0.46 17.80 17.28
C ASN A 116 -1.08 17.93 17.15
N ASP A 117 -1.71 18.75 17.96
CA ASP A 117 -3.15 19.05 17.96
C ASP A 117 -3.58 20.09 16.92
N SER A 118 -2.63 20.65 16.16
CA SER A 118 -2.95 21.55 15.06
C SER A 118 -3.44 20.77 13.84
N ILE A 119 -4.21 21.45 12.96
CA ILE A 119 -4.67 20.86 11.69
C ILE A 119 -3.48 20.35 10.86
N ILE A 120 -2.38 21.11 10.83
CA ILE A 120 -1.17 20.70 10.10
C ILE A 120 -0.50 19.51 10.78
N GLY A 121 -0.39 19.52 12.11
CA GLY A 121 0.17 18.43 12.89
C GLY A 121 -0.59 17.13 12.68
N ALA A 122 -1.92 17.17 12.75
CA ALA A 122 -2.78 16.02 12.47
C ALA A 122 -2.57 15.48 11.03
N ARG A 123 -2.54 16.36 10.03
CA ARG A 123 -2.34 15.97 8.62
C ARG A 123 -0.98 15.32 8.37
N VAL A 124 0.11 15.88 8.91
CA VAL A 124 1.45 15.28 8.72
C VAL A 124 1.62 13.98 9.49
N SER A 125 0.78 13.73 10.49
CA SER A 125 0.74 12.47 11.24
C SER A 125 -0.07 11.40 10.54
N GLU A 126 -0.89 11.75 9.54
CA GLU A 126 -1.80 10.85 8.84
C GLU A 126 -1.71 10.99 7.32
N ALA A 127 -0.52 11.02 6.78
CA ALA A 127 -0.26 11.04 5.34
C ALA A 127 -1.03 12.14 4.57
N GLY A 128 -1.23 13.28 5.21
CA GLY A 128 -1.91 14.43 4.64
C GLY A 128 -3.43 14.37 4.69
N PHE A 129 -4.04 13.32 5.20
CA PHE A 129 -5.50 13.22 5.31
C PHE A 129 -6.06 14.12 6.42
N ASP A 130 -7.26 14.63 6.20
CA ASP A 130 -8.13 15.09 7.26
C ASP A 130 -8.78 13.88 7.94
N ILE A 131 -8.86 13.90 9.26
CA ILE A 131 -9.26 12.73 10.02
C ILE A 131 -10.76 12.81 10.30
N TRP A 132 -11.54 11.91 9.66
CA TRP A 132 -12.89 11.62 10.12
C TRP A 132 -12.85 10.71 11.34
N LEU A 133 -12.07 9.62 11.20
CA LEU A 133 -11.88 8.63 12.24
C LEU A 133 -10.61 7.84 11.94
N ARG A 134 -9.73 7.68 12.91
CA ARG A 134 -8.60 6.77 12.84
C ARG A 134 -8.82 5.55 13.72
N ASP A 135 -8.50 4.37 13.18
CA ASP A 135 -8.49 3.11 13.93
C ASP A 135 -7.46 2.16 13.34
N ASP A 136 -6.40 1.86 14.11
CA ASP A 136 -5.36 0.89 13.76
C ASP A 136 -5.51 -0.45 14.51
N GLY A 137 -6.46 -0.55 15.42
CA GLY A 137 -6.96 -1.79 16.01
C GLY A 137 -6.07 -2.53 17.00
N LEU A 138 -4.92 -2.07 17.41
CA LEU A 138 -4.00 -2.88 18.23
C LEU A 138 -3.91 -2.48 19.70
N TRP A 139 -4.35 -1.29 20.07
CA TRP A 139 -4.03 -0.70 21.36
C TRP A 139 -5.28 -0.32 22.16
N ALA A 140 -5.22 -0.53 23.48
CA ALA A 140 -6.29 -0.13 24.38
C ALA A 140 -6.63 1.37 24.31
N TYR A 141 -5.65 2.19 23.99
CA TYR A 141 -5.74 3.64 23.94
C TYR A 141 -5.81 4.19 22.51
N GLY A 142 -6.05 3.32 21.55
CA GLY A 142 -5.99 3.69 20.15
C GLY A 142 -4.56 3.74 19.61
N PRO A 143 -4.42 4.00 18.33
CA PRO A 143 -3.13 4.26 17.74
C PRO A 143 -2.49 5.47 18.42
N ASP A 144 -1.17 5.55 18.37
CA ASP A 144 -0.45 6.75 18.78
C ASP A 144 -0.82 7.93 17.87
N GLY A 145 -2.11 8.27 17.88
CA GLY A 145 -2.61 9.50 17.31
C GLY A 145 -1.97 10.64 18.05
N TYR A 146 -0.98 11.22 17.40
CA TYR A 146 -0.19 12.29 17.99
C TYR A 146 -1.02 13.59 18.20
N TYR A 147 -2.22 13.61 17.66
CA TYR A 147 -3.14 14.75 17.61
C TYR A 147 -4.36 14.62 18.54
N ASP A 148 -4.59 13.48 19.14
CA ASP A 148 -5.69 13.26 20.07
C ASP A 148 -5.21 12.78 21.45
N GLU A 149 -6.14 12.53 22.35
CA GLU A 149 -5.85 12.08 23.71
C GLU A 149 -5.51 10.58 23.78
N LYS A 150 -5.07 9.96 22.68
CA LYS A 150 -4.74 8.52 22.58
C LYS A 150 -5.92 7.61 22.94
N LYS A 151 -7.11 7.97 22.47
CA LYS A 151 -8.32 7.18 22.64
C LYS A 151 -8.55 6.29 21.41
N SER A 152 -8.96 5.06 21.63
CA SER A 152 -9.50 4.22 20.57
C SER A 152 -10.96 4.59 20.30
N PRO A 153 -11.31 5.18 19.16
CA PRO A 153 -12.70 5.47 18.83
C PRO A 153 -13.57 4.22 18.82
N TYR A 154 -13.00 3.08 18.42
CA TYR A 154 -13.72 1.82 18.42
C TYR A 154 -13.97 1.29 19.83
N ASN A 155 -12.99 1.36 20.74
CA ASN A 155 -13.23 1.00 22.14
C ASN A 155 -14.29 1.89 22.80
N GLU A 156 -14.31 3.19 22.49
CA GLU A 156 -15.36 4.09 22.99
C GLU A 156 -16.74 3.72 22.42
N TYR A 157 -16.83 3.38 21.13
CA TYR A 157 -18.05 2.86 20.52
C TYR A 157 -18.53 1.57 21.22
N LEU A 158 -17.64 0.61 21.45
CA LEU A 158 -17.98 -0.64 22.12
C LEU A 158 -18.48 -0.43 23.55
N LYS A 159 -17.85 0.48 24.29
CA LYS A 159 -18.32 0.84 25.66
C LYS A 159 -19.71 1.44 25.63
N LEU A 160 -20.03 2.29 24.65
CA LEU A 160 -21.38 2.85 24.46
C LEU A 160 -22.42 1.77 24.14
N LYS A 161 -21.99 0.66 23.51
CA LYS A 161 -22.83 -0.51 23.22
C LYS A 161 -22.97 -1.47 24.40
N GLY A 162 -22.26 -1.23 25.51
CA GLY A 162 -22.33 -2.05 26.72
C GLY A 162 -21.25 -3.13 26.83
N TYR A 163 -20.25 -3.14 25.96
CA TYR A 163 -19.07 -3.99 26.10
C TYR A 163 -18.11 -3.34 27.11
N GLU A 164 -18.11 -3.85 28.33
CA GLU A 164 -17.35 -3.27 29.44
C GLU A 164 -15.86 -3.71 29.42
N GLY A 165 -14.98 -2.95 30.10
CA GLY A 165 -13.57 -3.26 30.28
C GLY A 165 -12.64 -2.14 29.83
N GLU A 166 -11.34 -2.35 30.02
CA GLU A 166 -10.32 -1.39 29.61
C GLU A 166 -10.09 -1.43 28.09
N ASN A 167 -10.14 -2.63 27.51
CA ASN A 167 -9.90 -2.85 26.09
C ASN A 167 -10.95 -3.79 25.46
N PRO A 168 -12.19 -3.33 25.25
CA PRO A 168 -13.25 -4.13 24.61
C PRO A 168 -12.85 -4.69 23.23
N TRP A 169 -12.00 -4.00 22.47
CA TRP A 169 -11.42 -4.50 21.24
C TRP A 169 -10.72 -5.86 21.43
N ALA A 170 -9.91 -6.01 22.49
CA ALA A 170 -9.22 -7.26 22.78
C ALA A 170 -10.13 -8.30 23.45
N ASP A 171 -11.00 -7.84 24.37
CA ASP A 171 -11.76 -8.72 25.25
C ASP A 171 -13.03 -9.27 24.59
N PHE A 172 -13.55 -8.60 23.56
CA PHE A 172 -14.78 -9.00 22.86
C PHE A 172 -14.54 -9.20 21.36
N ALA A 173 -14.09 -8.17 20.63
CA ALA A 173 -13.96 -8.24 19.18
C ALA A 173 -12.86 -9.23 18.72
N ASN A 174 -11.83 -9.44 19.54
CA ASN A 174 -10.72 -10.35 19.26
C ASN A 174 -10.55 -11.47 20.31
N ALA A 175 -11.62 -11.80 21.01
CA ALA A 175 -11.70 -12.94 21.93
C ALA A 175 -13.01 -13.72 21.68
N GLY A 176 -13.04 -14.97 22.10
CA GLY A 176 -14.23 -15.82 22.01
C GLY A 176 -14.53 -16.53 23.34
N ILE A 177 -15.64 -17.23 23.40
CA ILE A 177 -16.02 -18.07 24.54
C ILE A 177 -15.93 -19.52 24.09
N ASP A 178 -15.13 -20.34 24.80
CA ASP A 178 -14.98 -21.74 24.50
C ASP A 178 -16.14 -22.60 25.03
N GLU A 179 -16.11 -23.90 24.74
CA GLU A 179 -17.12 -24.88 25.17
C GLU A 179 -17.22 -25.04 26.71
N ASN A 180 -16.20 -24.61 27.44
CA ASN A 180 -16.19 -24.60 28.90
C ASN A 180 -16.65 -23.25 29.48
N ASN A 181 -17.23 -22.39 28.66
CA ASN A 181 -17.64 -21.04 29.01
C ASN A 181 -16.47 -20.16 29.55
N GLN A 182 -15.26 -20.37 29.00
CA GLN A 182 -14.10 -19.59 29.35
C GLN A 182 -13.72 -18.66 28.19
N MET A 183 -13.37 -17.41 28.54
CA MET A 183 -12.86 -16.45 27.56
C MET A 183 -11.52 -16.93 27.00
N THR A 184 -11.41 -16.93 25.66
CA THR A 184 -10.22 -17.30 24.92
C THR A 184 -9.78 -16.17 24.03
N SER A 185 -8.48 -15.96 23.92
CA SER A 185 -7.91 -14.92 23.06
C SER A 185 -7.79 -15.38 21.61
N GLY A 186 -8.25 -14.57 20.67
CA GLY A 186 -8.07 -14.77 19.24
C GLY A 186 -6.62 -14.69 18.76
N TRP A 187 -5.69 -14.22 19.61
CA TRP A 187 -4.25 -14.25 19.33
C TRP A 187 -3.67 -15.66 19.26
N PHE A 188 -4.37 -16.65 19.83
CA PHE A 188 -3.97 -18.05 19.68
C PHE A 188 -4.70 -18.66 18.48
N MET A 189 -3.99 -18.99 17.43
CA MET A 189 -4.54 -19.51 16.16
C MET A 189 -5.43 -20.74 16.35
N ARG A 190 -5.24 -21.55 17.39
CA ARG A 190 -6.11 -22.70 17.72
C ARG A 190 -7.56 -22.29 18.06
N HIS A 191 -7.79 -21.01 18.37
CA HIS A 191 -9.12 -20.48 18.69
C HIS A 191 -9.78 -19.77 17.49
N ALA A 192 -9.17 -19.81 16.31
CA ALA A 192 -9.69 -19.12 15.13
C ALA A 192 -11.06 -19.64 14.65
N ASN A 193 -11.43 -20.88 15.02
CA ASN A 193 -12.74 -21.46 14.76
C ASN A 193 -13.83 -21.07 15.78
N ILE A 194 -13.48 -20.43 16.89
CA ILE A 194 -14.42 -19.91 17.88
C ILE A 194 -14.99 -18.58 17.37
N ALA A 195 -16.29 -18.36 17.54
CA ALA A 195 -16.87 -17.07 17.22
C ALA A 195 -16.30 -15.96 18.12
N ALA A 196 -15.99 -14.80 17.57
CA ALA A 196 -15.70 -13.63 18.36
C ALA A 196 -16.90 -13.30 19.28
N ASN A 197 -16.62 -12.90 20.53
CA ASN A 197 -17.62 -12.63 21.56
C ASN A 197 -18.25 -11.24 21.39
N ILE A 198 -18.73 -10.96 20.20
CA ILE A 198 -19.32 -9.68 19.82
C ILE A 198 -20.45 -9.92 18.81
N GLU A 199 -21.48 -9.08 18.88
CA GLU A 199 -22.49 -9.07 17.83
C GLU A 199 -21.85 -8.66 16.49
N GLU A 200 -22.28 -9.30 15.41
CA GLU A 200 -21.71 -9.05 14.08
C GLU A 200 -21.72 -7.56 13.72
N GLU A 201 -22.85 -6.91 13.92
CA GLU A 201 -23.07 -5.49 13.59
C GLU A 201 -22.18 -4.51 14.38
N ASP A 202 -21.69 -4.93 15.55
CA ASP A 202 -20.82 -4.15 16.41
C ASP A 202 -19.32 -4.44 16.16
N SER A 203 -19.01 -5.46 15.35
CA SER A 203 -17.62 -5.76 15.00
C SER A 203 -17.01 -4.66 14.14
N GLU A 204 -15.69 -4.63 14.10
CA GLU A 204 -14.89 -3.51 13.54
C GLU A 204 -15.20 -3.18 12.07
N THR A 205 -15.36 -4.20 11.22
CA THR A 205 -15.64 -4.02 9.79
C THR A 205 -17.01 -3.38 9.52
N PRO A 206 -18.14 -3.84 10.10
CA PRO A 206 -19.43 -3.16 10.01
C PRO A 206 -19.44 -1.74 10.58
N TRP A 207 -18.75 -1.54 11.71
CA TRP A 207 -18.63 -0.21 12.31
C TRP A 207 -17.94 0.79 11.38
N LEU A 208 -16.77 0.46 10.83
CA LEU A 208 -16.07 1.32 9.85
C LEU A 208 -16.94 1.59 8.62
N THR A 209 -17.69 0.59 8.15
CA THR A 209 -18.64 0.76 7.04
C THR A 209 -19.75 1.75 7.39
N SER A 210 -20.25 1.70 8.64
CA SER A 210 -21.26 2.65 9.11
C SER A 210 -20.73 4.08 9.16
N GLU A 211 -19.51 4.26 9.62
CA GLU A 211 -18.85 5.59 9.62
C GLU A 211 -18.60 6.10 8.20
N ALA A 212 -18.26 5.23 7.26
CA ALA A 212 -18.12 5.61 5.85
C ALA A 212 -19.46 6.05 5.25
N ILE A 213 -20.55 5.31 5.52
CA ILE A 213 -21.89 5.70 5.09
C ILE A 213 -22.31 7.04 5.69
N LYS A 214 -22.04 7.26 6.97
CA LYS A 214 -22.30 8.53 7.65
C LYS A 214 -21.50 9.67 7.00
N PHE A 215 -20.21 9.49 6.73
CA PHE A 215 -19.37 10.45 6.03
C PHE A 215 -19.97 10.82 4.66
N ILE A 216 -20.36 9.83 3.85
CA ILE A 216 -20.92 10.04 2.51
C ILE A 216 -22.30 10.73 2.60
N SER A 217 -23.09 10.46 3.66
CA SER A 217 -24.42 11.07 3.87
C SER A 217 -24.37 12.57 4.12
N GLU A 218 -23.26 13.09 4.62
CA GLU A 218 -23.08 14.51 4.83
C GLU A 218 -22.76 15.22 3.51
N LYS A 219 -23.43 16.36 3.27
CA LYS A 219 -23.14 17.18 2.08
C LYS A 219 -21.73 17.75 2.18
N LYS A 220 -20.95 17.56 1.13
CA LYS A 220 -19.62 18.14 0.97
C LYS A 220 -19.66 19.24 -0.10
N GLU A 221 -19.00 20.36 0.15
CA GLU A 221 -18.96 21.50 -0.78
C GLU A 221 -18.01 21.24 -1.96
N LYS A 222 -16.98 20.44 -1.73
CA LYS A 222 -15.93 20.12 -2.69
C LYS A 222 -15.92 18.64 -3.04
N PRO A 223 -15.37 18.26 -4.21
CA PRO A 223 -15.02 16.88 -4.46
C PRO A 223 -14.10 16.34 -3.35
N TRP A 224 -14.28 15.09 -3.01
CA TRP A 224 -13.54 14.46 -1.93
C TRP A 224 -12.93 13.11 -2.35
N LEU A 225 -11.80 12.78 -1.73
CA LEU A 225 -11.33 11.42 -1.60
C LEU A 225 -11.59 10.96 -0.17
N CYS A 226 -12.28 9.83 0.00
CA CYS A 226 -12.41 9.13 1.27
C CYS A 226 -11.56 7.86 1.22
N HIS A 227 -10.51 7.81 2.04
CA HIS A 227 -9.73 6.61 2.26
C HIS A 227 -10.39 5.78 3.36
N LEU A 228 -11.13 4.74 2.93
CA LEU A 228 -11.74 3.76 3.83
C LEU A 228 -10.81 2.57 3.96
N SER A 229 -10.14 2.47 5.10
CA SER A 229 -9.08 1.52 5.33
C SER A 229 -9.45 0.54 6.43
N TYR A 230 -9.82 -0.67 6.05
CA TYR A 230 -10.19 -1.76 6.94
C TYR A 230 -8.96 -2.44 7.52
N ILE A 231 -9.09 -2.93 8.76
CA ILE A 231 -8.08 -3.75 9.42
C ILE A 231 -8.21 -5.21 9.00
N LYS A 232 -9.43 -5.70 8.80
CA LYS A 232 -9.65 -7.08 8.36
C LYS A 232 -9.42 -7.23 6.83
N PRO A 233 -8.97 -8.43 6.42
CA PRO A 233 -8.86 -9.71 7.15
C PRO A 233 -7.54 -9.95 7.92
N HIS A 234 -6.77 -8.91 8.26
CA HIS A 234 -5.56 -9.03 9.10
C HIS A 234 -5.85 -9.77 10.42
N TRP A 235 -4.88 -10.54 10.92
CA TRP A 235 -4.99 -11.20 12.23
C TRP A 235 -5.31 -10.19 13.38
N PRO A 236 -5.84 -10.65 14.53
CA PRO A 236 -6.18 -12.02 14.90
C PRO A 236 -7.23 -12.65 13.98
N TYR A 237 -7.02 -13.95 13.64
CA TYR A 237 -7.93 -14.69 12.77
C TYR A 237 -9.12 -15.21 13.61
N ILE A 238 -9.97 -14.31 14.04
CA ILE A 238 -11.21 -14.59 14.73
C ILE A 238 -12.31 -13.71 14.13
N VAL A 239 -13.48 -14.27 13.95
CA VAL A 239 -14.58 -13.60 13.26
C VAL A 239 -15.89 -13.86 14.01
N PRO A 240 -16.85 -12.91 14.06
CA PRO A 240 -18.12 -13.12 14.74
C PRO A 240 -18.99 -14.17 14.02
N ALA A 241 -19.96 -14.72 14.75
CA ALA A 241 -21.02 -15.52 14.13
C ALA A 241 -21.84 -14.64 13.17
N PRO A 242 -22.33 -15.18 12.02
CA PRO A 242 -22.25 -16.59 11.61
C PRO A 242 -21.00 -16.91 10.77
N TYR A 243 -20.09 -15.96 10.54
CA TYR A 243 -18.96 -16.10 9.61
C TYR A 243 -17.92 -17.14 10.06
N ASN A 244 -17.82 -17.41 11.37
CA ASN A 244 -16.92 -18.43 11.92
C ASN A 244 -17.27 -19.87 11.48
N GLU A 245 -18.51 -20.11 11.06
CA GLU A 245 -18.99 -21.43 10.64
C GLU A 245 -19.25 -21.54 9.12
N MET A 246 -19.05 -20.46 8.36
CA MET A 246 -19.33 -20.45 6.92
C MET A 246 -18.38 -21.32 6.10
N TYR A 247 -17.16 -21.52 6.59
CA TYR A 247 -16.13 -22.32 5.94
C TYR A 247 -15.53 -23.30 6.94
N ASN A 248 -14.97 -24.39 6.42
CA ASN A 248 -14.36 -25.44 7.23
C ASN A 248 -13.11 -26.00 6.54
N ALA A 249 -12.44 -26.97 7.12
CA ALA A 249 -11.20 -27.56 6.60
C ALA A 249 -11.30 -28.10 5.18
N SER A 250 -12.49 -28.56 4.74
CA SER A 250 -12.71 -29.06 3.37
C SER A 250 -12.77 -27.94 2.31
N ASP A 251 -12.91 -26.69 2.73
CA ASP A 251 -12.93 -25.51 1.86
C ASP A 251 -11.53 -24.93 1.62
N VAL A 252 -10.55 -25.39 2.40
CA VAL A 252 -9.15 -24.95 2.27
C VAL A 252 -8.54 -25.47 0.99
N VAL A 253 -8.03 -24.56 0.17
CA VAL A 253 -7.36 -24.94 -1.09
C VAL A 253 -6.00 -25.58 -0.83
N ASP A 254 -5.52 -26.35 -1.80
CA ASP A 254 -4.20 -26.98 -1.75
C ASP A 254 -3.11 -25.93 -1.49
N VAL A 255 -2.18 -26.29 -0.61
CA VAL A 255 -1.06 -25.41 -0.28
C VAL A 255 -0.05 -25.36 -1.42
N ILE A 256 0.41 -24.17 -1.73
CA ILE A 256 1.47 -23.94 -2.72
C ILE A 256 2.82 -24.05 -2.02
N ARG A 257 3.39 -25.24 -1.98
CA ARG A 257 4.73 -25.50 -1.45
C ARG A 257 5.28 -26.84 -1.93
N SER A 258 6.60 -26.95 -2.04
CA SER A 258 7.30 -28.17 -2.42
C SER A 258 8.36 -28.54 -1.37
N LYS A 259 8.65 -29.83 -1.24
CA LYS A 259 9.78 -30.29 -0.41
C LYS A 259 11.13 -29.83 -0.96
N SER A 260 11.22 -29.62 -2.28
CA SER A 260 12.43 -29.11 -2.93
C SER A 260 12.82 -27.70 -2.44
N GLU A 261 11.86 -26.89 -2.01
CA GLU A 261 12.15 -25.56 -1.43
C GLU A 261 12.93 -25.64 -0.11
N LEU A 262 12.90 -26.80 0.56
CA LEU A 262 13.66 -27.06 1.80
C LEU A 262 15.07 -27.62 1.51
N GLU A 263 15.35 -27.97 0.24
CA GLU A 263 16.63 -28.44 -0.24
C GLU A 263 17.39 -27.25 -0.84
N ASP A 264 18.60 -26.94 -0.36
CA ASP A 264 19.41 -25.78 -0.79
C ASP A 264 18.67 -24.42 -0.70
N THR A 265 17.83 -24.26 0.32
CA THR A 265 17.05 -23.04 0.53
C THR A 265 17.97 -21.82 0.66
N HIS A 266 17.59 -20.72 0.00
CA HIS A 266 18.26 -19.43 0.17
C HIS A 266 18.34 -19.04 1.66
N PRO A 267 19.51 -18.64 2.21
CA PRO A 267 19.71 -18.48 3.65
C PRO A 267 18.70 -17.54 4.33
N VAL A 268 18.35 -16.42 3.69
CA VAL A 268 17.36 -15.49 4.23
C VAL A 268 15.99 -16.16 4.30
N PHE A 269 15.53 -16.81 3.22
CA PHE A 269 14.23 -17.48 3.18
C PHE A 269 14.16 -18.62 4.20
N LYS A 270 15.24 -19.39 4.35
CA LYS A 270 15.34 -20.43 5.37
C LYS A 270 15.15 -19.87 6.79
N ALA A 271 15.77 -18.73 7.09
CA ALA A 271 15.61 -18.09 8.39
C ALA A 271 14.17 -17.68 8.69
N PHE A 272 13.42 -17.25 7.66
CA PHE A 272 11.98 -16.94 7.79
C PHE A 272 11.13 -18.21 7.89
N MET A 273 11.39 -19.25 7.13
CA MET A 273 10.71 -20.56 7.26
C MET A 273 10.91 -21.18 8.64
N GLU A 274 12.09 -21.02 9.22
CA GLU A 274 12.46 -21.56 10.53
C GLU A 274 12.00 -20.73 11.73
N ASN A 275 11.45 -19.53 11.51
CA ASN A 275 10.90 -18.73 12.61
C ASN A 275 9.60 -19.35 13.17
N THR A 276 9.11 -18.82 14.29
CA THR A 276 7.92 -19.35 14.96
C THR A 276 6.70 -19.31 14.03
N ILE A 277 6.54 -18.25 13.25
CA ILE A 277 5.37 -18.05 12.37
C ILE A 277 5.42 -19.04 11.20
N GLY A 278 6.54 -19.13 10.48
CA GLY A 278 6.73 -20.07 9.39
C GLY A 278 6.51 -21.52 9.84
N LYS A 279 7.13 -21.94 10.94
CA LYS A 279 6.93 -23.27 11.53
C LYS A 279 5.49 -23.54 11.93
N THR A 280 4.77 -22.54 12.44
CA THR A 280 3.37 -22.70 12.83
C THR A 280 2.48 -22.90 11.61
N PHE A 281 2.57 -22.03 10.60
CA PHE A 281 1.79 -22.13 9.38
C PHE A 281 2.18 -23.32 8.47
N SER A 282 3.37 -23.89 8.64
CA SER A 282 3.78 -25.11 7.94
C SER A 282 2.98 -26.36 8.36
N ARG A 283 2.26 -26.30 9.46
CA ARG A 283 1.41 -27.40 9.96
C ARG A 283 0.03 -27.36 9.34
N ASN A 284 -0.43 -28.50 8.79
CA ASN A 284 -1.75 -28.55 8.16
C ASN A 284 -2.90 -28.29 9.15
N GLU A 285 -2.78 -28.82 10.37
CA GLU A 285 -3.79 -28.61 11.41
C GLU A 285 -3.97 -27.14 11.78
N VAL A 286 -2.95 -26.29 11.63
CA VAL A 286 -3.07 -24.83 11.81
C VAL A 286 -3.81 -24.20 10.64
N ARG A 287 -3.43 -24.56 9.41
CA ARG A 287 -4.08 -24.05 8.20
C ARG A 287 -5.57 -24.40 8.15
N GLU A 288 -5.93 -25.63 8.53
CA GLU A 288 -7.30 -26.13 8.55
C GLU A 288 -8.21 -25.40 9.55
N VAL A 289 -7.64 -24.69 10.53
CA VAL A 289 -8.37 -23.87 11.50
C VAL A 289 -8.32 -22.39 11.14
N VAL A 290 -7.18 -21.88 10.72
CA VAL A 290 -6.96 -20.45 10.47
C VAL A 290 -7.55 -19.99 9.13
N ILE A 291 -7.39 -20.78 8.05
CA ILE A 291 -7.85 -20.36 6.72
C ILE A 291 -9.38 -20.25 6.64
N PRO A 292 -10.19 -21.15 7.20
CA PRO A 292 -11.63 -20.94 7.28
C PRO A 292 -12.04 -19.64 7.96
N ALA A 293 -11.40 -19.29 9.08
CA ALA A 293 -11.65 -18.02 9.77
C ALA A 293 -11.23 -16.80 8.91
N TYR A 294 -10.08 -16.87 8.23
CA TYR A 294 -9.64 -15.86 7.28
C TYR A 294 -10.64 -15.69 6.13
N MET A 295 -11.19 -16.78 5.60
CA MET A 295 -12.24 -16.75 4.58
C MET A 295 -13.55 -16.14 5.14
N GLY A 296 -13.89 -16.42 6.39
CA GLY A 296 -15.01 -15.81 7.11
C GLY A 296 -14.84 -14.29 7.24
N LEU A 297 -13.65 -13.82 7.61
CA LEU A 297 -13.31 -12.39 7.66
C LEU A 297 -13.46 -11.72 6.29
N ILE A 298 -12.99 -12.35 5.22
CA ILE A 298 -13.15 -11.84 3.84
C ILE A 298 -14.63 -11.79 3.46
N LYS A 299 -15.41 -12.82 3.84
CA LYS A 299 -16.83 -12.85 3.54
C LYS A 299 -17.57 -11.72 4.27
N GLN A 300 -17.23 -11.44 5.51
CA GLN A 300 -17.77 -10.28 6.23
C GLN A 300 -17.40 -8.98 5.53
N CYS A 301 -16.14 -8.83 5.09
CA CYS A 301 -15.73 -7.67 4.30
C CYS A 301 -16.56 -7.52 3.01
N ASP A 302 -16.80 -8.62 2.28
CA ASP A 302 -17.62 -8.60 1.07
C ASP A 302 -19.07 -8.17 1.35
N ASP A 303 -19.68 -8.67 2.43
CA ASP A 303 -21.04 -8.30 2.81
C ASP A 303 -21.14 -6.82 3.19
N GLN A 304 -20.12 -6.28 3.84
CA GLN A 304 -20.06 -4.85 4.14
C GLN A 304 -19.82 -4.01 2.88
N MET A 305 -19.09 -4.51 1.88
CA MET A 305 -19.06 -3.88 0.55
C MET A 305 -20.45 -3.84 -0.09
N GLY A 306 -21.21 -4.93 0.04
CA GLY A 306 -22.60 -4.98 -0.43
C GLY A 306 -23.48 -3.88 0.20
N ARG A 307 -23.37 -3.69 1.51
CA ARG A 307 -24.08 -2.66 2.26
C ARG A 307 -23.67 -1.25 1.81
N LEU A 308 -22.36 -0.99 1.65
CA LEU A 308 -21.83 0.29 1.21
C LEU A 308 -22.24 0.62 -0.24
N PHE A 309 -22.12 -0.32 -1.17
CA PHE A 309 -22.50 -0.13 -2.56
C PHE A 309 -24.01 0.03 -2.74
N LYS A 310 -24.82 -0.65 -1.93
CA LYS A 310 -26.26 -0.43 -1.89
C LYS A 310 -26.58 1.00 -1.49
N TYR A 311 -25.94 1.52 -0.43
CA TYR A 311 -26.13 2.90 0.00
C TYR A 311 -25.73 3.90 -1.09
N LEU A 312 -24.55 3.75 -1.71
CA LEU A 312 -24.09 4.61 -2.81
C LEU A 312 -25.10 4.63 -3.98
N LYS A 313 -25.69 3.48 -4.31
CA LYS A 313 -26.70 3.38 -5.36
C LYS A 313 -28.00 4.08 -4.97
N GLU A 314 -28.49 3.86 -3.76
CA GLU A 314 -29.77 4.42 -3.28
C GLU A 314 -29.70 5.94 -3.06
N SER A 315 -28.54 6.46 -2.67
CA SER A 315 -28.28 7.90 -2.54
C SER A 315 -27.98 8.62 -3.85
N GLY A 316 -27.74 7.89 -4.95
CA GLY A 316 -27.30 8.45 -6.24
C GLY A 316 -25.81 8.76 -6.31
N GLU A 317 -25.05 8.53 -5.25
CA GLU A 317 -23.60 8.81 -5.22
C GLU A 317 -22.78 7.81 -6.06
N MET A 318 -23.32 6.64 -6.41
CA MET A 318 -22.64 5.66 -7.25
C MET A 318 -22.22 6.22 -8.61
N ASP A 319 -23.03 7.11 -9.20
CA ASP A 319 -22.77 7.73 -10.49
C ASP A 319 -21.81 8.92 -10.41
N ASN A 320 -21.47 9.35 -9.20
CA ASN A 320 -20.57 10.47 -8.93
C ASN A 320 -19.29 10.07 -8.21
N THR A 321 -19.06 8.77 -7.98
CA THR A 321 -17.94 8.28 -7.16
C THR A 321 -17.15 7.20 -7.90
N ILE A 322 -15.85 7.46 -8.10
CA ILE A 322 -14.87 6.46 -8.51
C ILE A 322 -14.63 5.56 -7.30
N ILE A 323 -14.63 4.24 -7.50
CA ILE A 323 -14.35 3.28 -6.43
C ILE A 323 -13.09 2.52 -6.78
N VAL A 324 -12.12 2.55 -5.88
CA VAL A 324 -10.87 1.79 -5.97
C VAL A 324 -10.80 0.86 -4.78
N LEU A 325 -10.67 -0.44 -5.03
CA LEU A 325 -10.56 -1.48 -4.02
C LEU A 325 -9.22 -2.19 -4.17
N THR A 326 -8.45 -2.26 -3.08
CA THR A 326 -7.13 -2.90 -3.05
C THR A 326 -6.79 -3.44 -1.65
N SER A 327 -5.56 -3.93 -1.48
CA SER A 327 -4.95 -4.31 -0.21
C SER A 327 -3.55 -3.71 -0.09
N ASP A 328 -3.03 -3.61 1.12
CA ASP A 328 -1.66 -3.14 1.37
C ASP A 328 -0.59 -4.22 1.18
N HIS A 329 -0.92 -5.50 1.39
CA HIS A 329 -0.13 -6.69 1.09
C HIS A 329 -1.03 -7.94 1.19
N GLY A 330 -0.48 -9.10 0.89
CA GLY A 330 -1.16 -10.38 1.06
C GLY A 330 -0.74 -11.15 2.31
N ASP A 331 -0.88 -12.48 2.28
CA ASP A 331 -0.55 -13.40 3.36
C ASP A 331 -0.10 -14.74 2.78
N TYR A 332 0.91 -15.38 3.36
CA TYR A 332 1.36 -16.70 2.92
C TYR A 332 0.40 -17.83 3.29
N LEU A 333 -0.23 -17.78 4.47
CA LEU A 333 -1.15 -18.82 4.96
C LEU A 333 -0.60 -20.25 4.86
N GLY A 334 0.72 -20.41 4.97
CA GLY A 334 1.43 -21.69 4.88
C GLY A 334 1.98 -22.05 3.50
N ASP A 335 1.73 -21.25 2.47
CA ASP A 335 2.40 -21.38 1.18
C ASP A 335 3.91 -21.12 1.36
N HIS A 336 4.75 -21.78 0.56
CA HIS A 336 6.21 -21.69 0.62
C HIS A 336 6.81 -21.94 2.01
N TRP A 337 6.13 -22.72 2.87
CA TRP A 337 6.53 -22.96 4.26
C TRP A 337 6.59 -21.70 5.13
N LEU A 338 5.84 -20.66 4.74
CA LEU A 338 5.81 -19.34 5.36
C LEU A 338 4.41 -19.03 5.93
N GLY A 339 4.33 -18.04 6.78
CA GLY A 339 3.08 -17.50 7.31
C GLY A 339 3.15 -15.98 7.38
N GLU A 340 2.00 -15.33 7.48
CA GLU A 340 1.88 -13.89 7.39
C GLU A 340 2.48 -13.32 6.08
N LYS A 341 3.26 -12.28 6.16
CA LYS A 341 3.85 -11.49 5.07
C LYS A 341 5.37 -11.60 5.09
N ASP A 342 6.06 -10.59 4.71
CA ASP A 342 7.49 -10.31 4.73
C ASP A 342 8.17 -10.51 3.36
N LEU A 343 8.36 -11.66 2.85
CA LEU A 343 9.12 -11.91 1.62
C LEU A 343 8.32 -11.58 0.33
N PHE A 344 8.81 -11.99 -0.86
CA PHE A 344 8.32 -11.46 -2.14
C PHE A 344 7.59 -12.44 -3.06
N HIS A 345 7.17 -13.62 -2.58
CA HIS A 345 6.31 -14.47 -3.39
C HIS A 345 4.96 -13.77 -3.70
N ALA A 346 4.31 -14.20 -4.74
CA ALA A 346 3.05 -13.58 -5.19
C ALA A 346 2.02 -13.43 -4.06
N GLN A 347 1.96 -14.39 -3.13
CA GLN A 347 1.04 -14.41 -2.00
C GLN A 347 1.20 -13.20 -1.06
N SER A 348 2.40 -12.63 -0.97
CA SER A 348 2.70 -11.49 -0.09
C SER A 348 2.63 -10.14 -0.83
N VAL A 349 3.21 -10.05 -2.04
CA VAL A 349 3.39 -8.76 -2.72
C VAL A 349 2.41 -8.46 -3.85
N LYS A 350 1.66 -9.46 -4.32
CA LYS A 350 0.53 -9.20 -5.23
C LYS A 350 -0.74 -8.94 -4.43
N VAL A 351 -1.45 -7.91 -4.81
CA VAL A 351 -2.70 -7.50 -4.15
C VAL A 351 -3.84 -7.41 -5.15
N PRO A 352 -5.10 -7.57 -4.71
CA PRO A 352 -6.24 -7.28 -5.56
C PRO A 352 -6.24 -5.80 -5.91
N LEU A 353 -6.62 -5.47 -7.14
CA LEU A 353 -6.91 -4.11 -7.55
C LEU A 353 -8.10 -4.10 -8.50
N ILE A 354 -9.16 -3.39 -8.09
CA ILE A 354 -10.37 -3.18 -8.90
C ILE A 354 -10.63 -1.68 -8.94
N ILE A 355 -10.82 -1.13 -10.14
CA ILE A 355 -11.14 0.28 -10.36
C ILE A 355 -12.46 0.39 -11.11
N TYR A 356 -13.45 1.01 -10.49
CA TYR A 356 -14.71 1.41 -11.09
C TYR A 356 -14.72 2.92 -11.30
N ASP A 357 -14.85 3.35 -12.54
CA ASP A 357 -15.13 4.73 -12.92
C ASP A 357 -16.54 4.79 -13.51
N PRO A 358 -17.48 5.59 -12.93
CA PRO A 358 -18.84 5.69 -13.43
C PRO A 358 -18.95 6.49 -14.74
N SER A 359 -17.87 7.08 -15.24
CA SER A 359 -17.90 7.87 -16.48
C SER A 359 -18.07 7.00 -17.72
N HIS A 360 -18.67 7.57 -18.79
CA HIS A 360 -18.79 6.90 -20.08
C HIS A 360 -17.44 6.57 -20.75
N GLN A 361 -16.35 7.22 -20.33
CA GLN A 361 -15.02 6.93 -20.83
C GLN A 361 -14.58 5.49 -20.48
N ALA A 362 -15.07 4.94 -19.36
CA ALA A 362 -14.77 3.59 -18.92
C ALA A 362 -15.74 2.51 -19.44
N ASP A 363 -16.75 2.85 -20.24
CA ASP A 363 -17.77 1.87 -20.67
C ASP A 363 -17.18 0.70 -21.48
N CYS A 364 -16.14 0.98 -22.29
CA CYS A 364 -15.50 -0.05 -23.13
C CYS A 364 -14.66 -1.05 -22.35
N THR A 365 -14.38 -0.80 -21.07
CA THR A 365 -13.55 -1.64 -20.19
C THR A 365 -14.31 -2.29 -19.05
N ARG A 366 -15.64 -2.14 -18.99
CA ARG A 366 -16.48 -2.78 -17.98
C ARG A 366 -16.28 -4.29 -17.96
N GLY A 367 -15.93 -4.84 -16.79
CA GLY A 367 -15.67 -6.27 -16.61
C GLY A 367 -14.35 -6.77 -17.21
N MET A 368 -13.49 -5.87 -17.68
CA MET A 368 -12.17 -6.23 -18.21
C MET A 368 -11.24 -6.72 -17.10
N VAL A 369 -10.47 -7.75 -17.41
CA VAL A 369 -9.30 -8.14 -16.62
C VAL A 369 -8.06 -7.71 -17.37
N SER A 370 -7.28 -6.80 -16.75
CA SER A 370 -6.01 -6.34 -17.28
C SER A 370 -4.86 -7.12 -16.65
N ASP A 371 -3.94 -7.61 -17.46
CA ASP A 371 -2.70 -8.26 -17.04
C ASP A 371 -1.48 -7.32 -17.08
N ALA A 372 -1.71 -6.02 -17.26
CA ALA A 372 -0.68 -5.01 -17.19
C ALA A 372 0.07 -5.06 -15.85
N LEU A 373 1.37 -4.81 -15.91
CA LEU A 373 2.18 -4.64 -14.71
C LEU A 373 1.87 -3.29 -14.06
N VAL A 374 1.24 -3.31 -12.89
CA VAL A 374 0.89 -2.11 -12.13
C VAL A 374 1.44 -2.19 -10.71
N GLU A 375 1.67 -1.04 -10.12
CA GLU A 375 2.23 -0.89 -8.78
C GLU A 375 1.29 -0.05 -7.90
N ALA A 376 1.28 -0.28 -6.59
CA ALA A 376 0.40 0.47 -5.68
C ALA A 376 0.65 1.99 -5.70
N ILE A 377 1.89 2.41 -6.01
CA ILE A 377 2.24 3.83 -6.19
C ILE A 377 1.51 4.49 -7.38
N ASP A 378 0.99 3.71 -8.32
CA ASP A 378 0.21 4.20 -9.47
C ASP A 378 -1.15 4.76 -9.05
N LEU A 379 -1.66 4.34 -7.89
CA LEU A 379 -2.92 4.84 -7.35
C LEU A 379 -2.84 6.34 -7.04
N THR A 380 -1.80 6.77 -6.33
CA THR A 380 -1.61 8.20 -6.03
C THR A 380 -1.41 9.01 -7.31
N ALA A 381 -0.62 8.52 -8.27
CA ALA A 381 -0.48 9.18 -9.57
C ALA A 381 -1.84 9.32 -10.29
N SER A 382 -2.67 8.28 -10.26
CA SER A 382 -4.01 8.28 -10.86
C SER A 382 -4.97 9.23 -10.15
N PHE A 383 -4.98 9.26 -8.83
CA PHE A 383 -5.84 10.15 -8.06
C PHE A 383 -5.47 11.63 -8.27
N VAL A 384 -4.18 11.91 -8.30
CA VAL A 384 -3.67 13.28 -8.55
C VAL A 384 -4.01 13.73 -9.97
N GLU A 385 -3.84 12.88 -10.99
CA GLU A 385 -4.24 13.21 -12.36
C GLU A 385 -5.75 13.47 -12.46
N HIS A 386 -6.58 12.66 -11.81
CA HIS A 386 -8.03 12.87 -11.78
C HIS A 386 -8.40 14.23 -11.18
N ALA A 387 -7.71 14.66 -10.14
CA ALA A 387 -8.02 15.92 -9.44
C ALA A 387 -7.42 17.16 -10.12
N SER A 388 -6.18 17.07 -10.67
CA SER A 388 -5.42 18.21 -11.20
C SER A 388 -5.30 18.24 -12.73
N GLY A 389 -5.60 17.12 -13.40
CA GLY A 389 -5.40 16.96 -14.84
C GLY A 389 -4.00 16.52 -15.25
N GLU A 390 -3.04 16.45 -14.32
CA GLU A 390 -1.65 16.07 -14.62
C GLU A 390 -0.96 15.35 -13.46
N VAL A 391 0.07 14.55 -13.77
CA VAL A 391 0.92 13.89 -12.78
C VAL A 391 2.23 14.66 -12.62
N PRO A 392 2.60 15.14 -11.42
CA PRO A 392 3.89 15.79 -11.18
C PRO A 392 5.02 14.74 -11.17
N LYS A 393 5.51 14.38 -12.36
CA LYS A 393 6.47 13.28 -12.60
C LYS A 393 7.82 13.44 -11.91
N HIS A 394 8.19 14.66 -11.49
CA HIS A 394 9.41 14.91 -10.72
C HIS A 394 9.27 14.58 -9.23
N ILE A 395 8.03 14.31 -8.78
CA ILE A 395 7.70 13.96 -7.39
C ILE A 395 7.20 12.52 -7.32
N LEU A 396 6.14 12.21 -8.09
CA LEU A 396 5.50 10.90 -8.11
C LEU A 396 6.26 9.93 -9.03
N GLU A 397 6.56 8.75 -8.53
CA GLU A 397 7.25 7.68 -9.28
C GLU A 397 6.24 6.69 -9.90
N GLY A 398 4.98 6.71 -9.45
CA GLY A 398 3.88 5.96 -10.03
C GLY A 398 3.42 6.52 -11.38
N LYS A 399 2.65 5.72 -12.11
CA LYS A 399 2.07 6.05 -13.42
C LYS A 399 0.55 6.01 -13.34
N SER A 400 -0.12 6.90 -14.08
CA SER A 400 -1.58 6.92 -14.12
C SER A 400 -2.15 5.64 -14.73
N LEU A 401 -3.20 5.11 -14.13
CA LEU A 401 -3.95 3.94 -14.59
C LEU A 401 -5.13 4.31 -15.51
N TRP A 402 -5.46 5.59 -15.63
CA TRP A 402 -6.60 6.04 -16.44
C TRP A 402 -6.51 5.63 -17.91
N PRO A 403 -5.34 5.63 -18.57
CA PRO A 403 -5.25 5.15 -19.95
C PRO A 403 -5.70 3.70 -20.13
N ILE A 404 -5.47 2.82 -19.13
CA ILE A 404 -5.96 1.44 -19.14
C ILE A 404 -7.45 1.39 -18.80
N VAL A 405 -7.87 2.09 -17.75
CA VAL A 405 -9.28 2.14 -17.31
C VAL A 405 -10.20 2.68 -18.40
N HIS A 406 -9.72 3.61 -19.21
CA HIS A 406 -10.48 4.20 -20.34
C HIS A 406 -10.22 3.49 -21.68
N GLY A 407 -9.52 2.34 -21.69
CA GLY A 407 -9.30 1.54 -22.90
C GLY A 407 -8.40 2.19 -23.96
N GLN A 408 -7.66 3.23 -23.60
CA GLN A 408 -6.73 3.95 -24.49
C GLN A 408 -5.43 3.17 -24.68
N GLN A 409 -5.02 2.43 -23.67
CA GLN A 409 -3.82 1.60 -23.65
C GLN A 409 -4.13 0.24 -23.01
N LYS A 410 -3.36 -0.78 -23.35
CA LYS A 410 -3.43 -2.10 -22.71
C LYS A 410 -2.37 -2.27 -21.61
N GLU A 411 -1.24 -1.57 -21.74
CA GLU A 411 -0.06 -1.66 -20.90
C GLU A 411 0.37 -0.24 -20.50
N LEU A 412 1.04 -0.14 -19.37
CA LEU A 412 1.82 1.05 -19.02
C LEU A 412 3.20 0.96 -19.68
N ASP A 413 3.85 2.11 -19.84
CA ASP A 413 5.27 2.17 -20.21
C ASP A 413 6.14 1.72 -19.00
N ARG A 414 6.06 0.42 -18.68
CA ARG A 414 6.75 -0.21 -17.55
C ARG A 414 7.22 -1.61 -17.94
N ASP A 415 8.53 -1.83 -17.87
CA ASP A 415 9.14 -3.12 -18.18
C ASP A 415 9.09 -4.10 -16.99
N PHE A 416 9.08 -3.60 -15.77
CA PHE A 416 9.10 -4.39 -14.54
C PHE A 416 8.51 -3.61 -13.35
N VAL A 417 8.15 -4.33 -12.30
CA VAL A 417 7.71 -3.82 -11.00
C VAL A 417 8.79 -4.03 -9.95
N VAL A 418 8.76 -3.24 -8.86
CA VAL A 418 9.76 -3.29 -7.80
C VAL A 418 9.10 -3.36 -6.43
N SER A 419 9.65 -4.22 -5.55
CA SER A 419 9.36 -4.23 -4.12
C SER A 419 10.65 -4.23 -3.31
N GLU A 420 10.62 -3.59 -2.16
CA GLU A 420 11.75 -3.41 -1.25
C GLU A 420 11.36 -3.94 0.14
N TYR A 421 12.28 -4.57 0.83
CA TYR A 421 12.05 -5.06 2.17
C TYR A 421 13.28 -4.86 3.06
N ASP A 422 13.10 -4.13 4.14
CA ASP A 422 14.09 -3.95 5.19
C ASP A 422 13.73 -4.86 6.37
N TYR A 423 14.53 -5.92 6.60
CA TYR A 423 14.33 -6.85 7.72
C TYR A 423 15.31 -6.62 8.87
N SER A 424 15.94 -5.46 8.93
CA SER A 424 16.94 -5.11 9.93
C SER A 424 16.44 -5.22 11.38
N GLN A 425 15.15 -4.99 11.60
CA GLN A 425 14.51 -5.11 12.92
C GLN A 425 14.06 -6.54 13.24
N GLN A 426 14.13 -7.46 12.30
CA GLN A 426 13.74 -8.85 12.47
C GLN A 426 14.85 -9.66 13.17
N LYS A 427 14.45 -10.64 13.98
CA LYS A 427 15.39 -11.57 14.65
C LYS A 427 16.27 -12.32 13.65
N MET A 428 15.77 -12.55 12.44
CA MET A 428 16.46 -13.23 11.36
C MET A 428 17.72 -12.48 10.92
N ALA A 429 17.72 -11.15 10.87
CA ALA A 429 18.92 -10.36 10.56
C ALA A 429 20.07 -10.69 11.52
N LYS A 430 19.75 -10.76 12.83
CA LYS A 430 20.73 -11.14 13.86
C LYS A 430 21.21 -12.59 13.71
N SER A 431 20.30 -13.54 13.44
CA SER A 431 20.66 -14.96 13.29
C SER A 431 21.53 -15.22 12.06
N LEU A 432 21.36 -14.41 11.01
CA LEU A 432 22.16 -14.45 9.78
C LEU A 432 23.49 -13.68 9.90
N GLY A 433 23.72 -12.96 11.01
CA GLY A 433 24.92 -12.15 11.20
C GLY A 433 24.99 -10.92 10.29
N VAL A 434 23.85 -10.47 9.74
CA VAL A 434 23.78 -9.34 8.80
C VAL A 434 23.73 -8.03 9.58
N GLN A 435 24.48 -7.03 9.14
CA GLN A 435 24.41 -5.69 9.72
C GLN A 435 23.09 -5.01 9.32
N PRO A 436 22.54 -4.11 10.15
CA PRO A 436 21.26 -3.44 9.82
C PRO A 436 21.23 -2.80 8.43
N LYS A 437 22.30 -2.14 7.99
CA LYS A 437 22.41 -1.52 6.66
C LYS A 437 22.35 -2.51 5.50
N ASP A 438 22.69 -3.77 5.74
CA ASP A 438 22.77 -4.86 4.77
C ASP A 438 21.57 -5.84 4.88
N ALA A 439 20.67 -5.63 5.86
CA ALA A 439 19.49 -6.46 6.07
C ALA A 439 18.32 -6.00 5.15
N ARG A 440 18.57 -5.99 3.85
CA ARG A 440 17.62 -5.50 2.84
C ARG A 440 17.49 -6.48 1.68
N LEU A 441 16.27 -6.59 1.19
CA LEU A 441 15.93 -7.36 0.00
C LEU A 441 15.30 -6.43 -1.05
N PHE A 442 15.54 -6.74 -2.31
CA PHE A 442 14.93 -6.06 -3.45
C PHE A 442 14.37 -7.12 -4.41
N MET A 443 13.16 -6.89 -4.89
CA MET A 443 12.53 -7.70 -5.90
C MET A 443 12.25 -6.86 -7.14
N ILE A 444 12.56 -7.40 -8.31
CA ILE A 444 12.03 -6.94 -9.59
C ILE A 444 11.35 -8.10 -10.30
N ALA A 445 10.20 -7.81 -10.91
CA ALA A 445 9.49 -8.81 -11.69
C ALA A 445 8.94 -8.20 -12.98
N ASP A 446 9.05 -8.94 -14.07
CA ASP A 446 8.31 -8.71 -15.30
C ASP A 446 7.25 -9.81 -15.49
N LYS A 447 6.67 -9.95 -16.68
CA LYS A 447 5.68 -11.00 -16.99
C LYS A 447 6.27 -12.40 -17.14
N GLU A 448 7.59 -12.52 -17.14
CA GLU A 448 8.30 -13.79 -17.38
C GLU A 448 9.20 -14.18 -16.21
N TRP A 449 9.88 -13.22 -15.61
CA TRP A 449 10.90 -13.47 -14.59
C TRP A 449 10.63 -12.68 -13.32
N LYS A 450 10.85 -13.32 -12.17
CA LYS A 450 10.97 -12.66 -10.88
C LYS A 450 12.37 -12.88 -10.34
N PHE A 451 13.02 -11.79 -9.99
CA PHE A 451 14.38 -11.76 -9.48
C PHE A 451 14.38 -11.11 -8.10
N MET A 452 15.12 -11.70 -7.17
CA MET A 452 15.28 -11.17 -5.82
C MET A 452 16.76 -11.05 -5.48
N HIS A 453 17.18 -9.85 -5.10
CA HIS A 453 18.50 -9.55 -4.60
C HIS A 453 18.47 -9.43 -3.08
N ALA A 454 19.40 -10.09 -2.38
CA ALA A 454 19.60 -9.94 -0.95
C ALA A 454 20.96 -9.28 -0.69
N GLU A 455 20.97 -8.15 0.00
CA GLU A 455 22.18 -7.54 0.49
C GLU A 455 22.88 -8.44 1.54
N GLY A 456 24.13 -8.15 1.86
CA GLY A 456 24.89 -8.94 2.85
C GLY A 456 25.67 -10.11 2.24
N GLY A 457 25.85 -10.14 0.92
CA GLY A 457 26.68 -11.12 0.21
C GLY A 457 25.98 -12.45 -0.07
N PHE A 458 24.66 -12.49 -0.04
CA PHE A 458 23.89 -13.66 -0.42
C PHE A 458 23.78 -13.79 -1.95
N ARG A 459 23.59 -15.03 -2.43
CA ARG A 459 23.26 -15.26 -3.84
C ARG A 459 21.90 -14.64 -4.20
N PRO A 460 21.62 -14.33 -5.47
CA PRO A 460 20.28 -13.97 -5.87
C PRO A 460 19.34 -15.18 -5.89
N MET A 461 18.03 -14.92 -5.99
CA MET A 461 17.01 -15.88 -6.39
C MET A 461 16.39 -15.48 -7.73
N LEU A 462 15.99 -16.47 -8.53
CA LEU A 462 15.36 -16.24 -9.84
C LEU A 462 14.25 -17.27 -10.05
N PHE A 463 13.09 -16.81 -10.52
CA PHE A 463 11.94 -17.67 -10.86
C PHE A 463 11.45 -17.41 -12.28
N ASP A 464 11.19 -18.48 -13.05
CA ASP A 464 10.56 -18.45 -14.37
C ASP A 464 9.03 -18.50 -14.20
N LEU A 465 8.37 -17.35 -14.18
CA LEU A 465 6.93 -17.21 -13.90
C LEU A 465 6.04 -17.86 -14.97
N LYS A 466 6.56 -18.14 -16.19
CA LYS A 466 5.82 -18.82 -17.24
C LYS A 466 5.82 -20.34 -17.06
N LYS A 467 6.95 -20.91 -16.62
CA LYS A 467 7.07 -22.36 -16.42
C LYS A 467 6.73 -22.77 -14.99
N ASP A 468 6.98 -21.88 -14.04
CA ASP A 468 6.76 -22.05 -12.61
C ASP A 468 5.97 -20.86 -12.04
N PRO A 469 4.68 -20.73 -12.36
CA PRO A 469 3.85 -19.60 -11.89
C PRO A 469 3.64 -19.60 -10.38
N HIS A 470 4.02 -20.67 -9.71
CA HIS A 470 3.95 -20.80 -8.25
C HIS A 470 5.29 -20.56 -7.55
N GLU A 471 6.36 -20.21 -8.28
CA GLU A 471 7.65 -19.84 -7.70
C GLU A 471 8.27 -20.91 -6.77
N LEU A 472 8.15 -22.19 -7.16
CA LEU A 472 8.62 -23.34 -6.36
C LEU A 472 10.08 -23.72 -6.65
N ASN A 473 10.66 -23.23 -7.75
CA ASN A 473 11.99 -23.62 -8.23
C ASN A 473 12.88 -22.38 -8.34
N ASP A 474 13.77 -22.18 -7.36
CA ASP A 474 14.76 -21.12 -7.40
C ASP A 474 15.92 -21.47 -8.35
N LEU A 475 16.01 -20.72 -9.44
CA LEU A 475 17.04 -20.83 -10.49
C LEU A 475 18.26 -19.95 -10.22
N GLY A 476 18.31 -19.21 -9.10
CA GLY A 476 19.34 -18.21 -8.80
C GLY A 476 20.75 -18.78 -8.59
N ALA A 477 20.89 -20.10 -8.36
CA ALA A 477 22.18 -20.77 -8.27
C ALA A 477 22.59 -21.49 -9.56
N ASP A 478 21.70 -21.59 -10.56
CA ASP A 478 21.96 -22.33 -11.80
C ASP A 478 22.69 -21.42 -12.83
N SER A 479 23.91 -21.77 -13.16
CA SER A 479 24.74 -21.05 -14.12
C SER A 479 24.14 -20.95 -15.52
N ALA A 480 23.20 -21.83 -15.88
CA ALA A 480 22.47 -21.77 -17.15
C ALA A 480 21.63 -20.49 -17.29
N TYR A 481 21.25 -19.87 -16.19
CA TYR A 481 20.44 -18.64 -16.15
C TYR A 481 21.26 -17.38 -15.85
N GLN A 482 22.60 -17.46 -15.82
CA GLN A 482 23.45 -16.32 -15.48
C GLN A 482 23.16 -15.08 -16.35
N ASN A 483 22.91 -15.28 -17.64
CA ASN A 483 22.57 -14.17 -18.56
C ASN A 483 21.28 -13.43 -18.13
N ILE A 484 20.26 -14.18 -17.65
CA ILE A 484 19.03 -13.58 -17.16
C ILE A 484 19.28 -12.83 -15.85
N ILE A 485 20.05 -13.40 -14.94
CA ILE A 485 20.46 -12.78 -13.68
C ILE A 485 21.18 -11.45 -13.96
N ASP A 486 22.11 -11.42 -14.94
CA ASP A 486 22.84 -10.23 -15.31
C ASP A 486 21.91 -9.11 -15.87
N ILE A 487 20.92 -9.50 -16.68
CA ILE A 487 19.90 -8.56 -17.19
C ILE A 487 19.07 -7.98 -16.02
N MET A 488 18.68 -8.81 -15.08
CA MET A 488 17.89 -8.38 -13.92
C MET A 488 18.70 -7.46 -12.99
N TYR A 489 19.99 -7.74 -12.78
CA TYR A 489 20.89 -6.81 -12.07
C TYR A 489 21.05 -5.47 -12.81
N GLN A 490 21.15 -5.46 -14.14
CA GLN A 490 21.19 -4.21 -14.90
C GLN A 490 19.89 -3.40 -14.75
N ARG A 491 18.73 -4.06 -14.71
CA ARG A 491 17.43 -3.41 -14.45
C ARG A 491 17.39 -2.83 -13.05
N LEU A 492 17.75 -3.61 -12.03
CA LEU A 492 17.82 -3.15 -10.63
C LEU A 492 18.78 -1.97 -10.49
N GLY A 493 19.96 -2.04 -11.12
CA GLY A 493 20.95 -0.95 -11.13
C GLY A 493 20.40 0.33 -11.75
N ARG A 494 19.73 0.25 -12.91
CA ARG A 494 19.08 1.43 -13.53
C ARG A 494 17.98 2.02 -12.65
N TRP A 495 17.15 1.17 -12.04
CA TRP A 495 16.12 1.62 -11.11
C TRP A 495 16.74 2.30 -9.87
N SER A 496 17.80 1.75 -9.30
CA SER A 496 18.45 2.32 -8.10
C SER A 496 19.10 3.67 -8.36
N LEU A 497 19.55 3.92 -9.59
CA LEU A 497 20.15 5.19 -10.03
C LEU A 497 19.13 6.23 -10.53
N ARG A 498 17.82 5.93 -10.46
CA ARG A 498 16.79 6.88 -10.89
C ARG A 498 16.85 8.19 -10.07
N MET A 499 16.42 9.28 -10.68
CA MET A 499 16.38 10.59 -10.03
C MET A 499 15.18 10.69 -9.08
N SER A 500 15.34 10.24 -7.85
CA SER A 500 14.25 10.21 -6.84
C SER A 500 14.30 11.37 -5.84
N GLN A 501 15.40 12.13 -5.75
CA GLN A 501 15.56 13.16 -4.71
C GLN A 501 15.33 14.59 -5.20
N ARG A 502 15.22 14.82 -6.50
CA ARG A 502 14.95 16.15 -7.05
C ARG A 502 13.46 16.42 -7.16
N THR A 503 12.82 16.67 -6.02
CA THR A 503 11.36 16.86 -5.92
C THR A 503 10.91 18.33 -5.95
N THR A 504 11.85 19.29 -5.96
CA THR A 504 11.54 20.73 -5.87
C THR A 504 11.55 21.46 -7.21
N ILE A 505 12.01 20.81 -8.27
CA ILE A 505 12.08 21.39 -9.62
C ILE A 505 11.91 20.28 -10.67
N ASP A 506 11.08 20.51 -11.66
CA ASP A 506 10.85 19.61 -12.80
C ASP A 506 11.87 19.83 -13.93
N ASP A 507 11.88 18.91 -14.90
CA ASP A 507 12.79 18.96 -16.04
C ASP A 507 12.52 20.16 -16.95
N GLU A 508 11.24 20.51 -17.15
CA GLU A 508 10.83 21.66 -17.98
C GLU A 508 11.39 22.98 -17.42
N ALA A 509 11.32 23.16 -16.09
CA ALA A 509 11.89 24.33 -15.43
C ALA A 509 13.41 24.36 -15.53
N ILE A 510 14.08 23.18 -15.54
CA ILE A 510 15.52 23.09 -15.78
C ILE A 510 15.87 23.44 -17.22
N GLU A 511 15.14 22.90 -18.20
CA GLU A 511 15.34 23.20 -19.62
C GLU A 511 15.18 24.70 -19.91
N LYS A 512 14.16 25.33 -19.32
CA LYS A 512 13.98 26.79 -19.40
C LYS A 512 15.18 27.56 -18.83
N LYS A 513 15.78 27.06 -17.75
CA LYS A 513 16.98 27.68 -17.15
C LYS A 513 18.22 27.46 -18.00
N GLN A 514 18.39 26.30 -18.66
CA GLN A 514 19.51 26.04 -19.54
C GLN A 514 19.57 27.03 -20.70
N SER A 515 18.44 27.44 -21.24
CA SER A 515 18.35 28.41 -22.33
C SER A 515 18.54 29.87 -21.91
N SER A 516 18.42 30.18 -20.61
CA SER A 516 18.44 31.56 -20.09
C SER A 516 19.65 31.90 -19.23
N ASN A 517 20.40 30.92 -18.77
CA ASN A 517 21.51 31.13 -17.81
C ASN A 517 22.81 31.65 -18.39
N SER A 518 22.96 31.67 -19.73
CA SER A 518 24.16 32.21 -20.37
C SER A 518 24.25 33.74 -20.30
N ASP A 519 23.13 34.41 -20.01
CA ASP A 519 23.04 35.86 -20.23
C ASP A 519 22.90 36.70 -18.96
N VAL A 520 22.66 36.08 -17.81
CA VAL A 520 22.43 36.80 -16.51
C VAL A 520 23.06 36.03 -15.37
N GLY A 521 23.83 36.68 -14.50
CA GLY A 521 24.42 36.08 -13.31
C GLY A 521 25.91 36.40 -13.14
N ILE A 522 26.65 35.52 -12.49
CA ILE A 522 28.09 35.70 -12.28
C ILE A 522 28.82 35.37 -13.61
N ILE A 523 29.49 36.36 -14.17
CA ILE A 523 30.28 36.20 -15.40
C ILE A 523 31.65 35.61 -15.04
N LEU A 524 31.75 34.30 -15.01
CA LEU A 524 32.99 33.57 -14.82
C LEU A 524 33.58 33.17 -16.18
N GLY A 525 34.89 33.41 -16.36
CA GLY A 525 35.58 32.99 -17.58
C GLY A 525 35.49 34.01 -18.73
N VAL A 526 34.76 35.10 -18.55
CA VAL A 526 34.74 36.22 -19.50
C VAL A 526 35.96 37.10 -19.25
N TYR A 527 36.73 37.39 -20.31
CA TYR A 527 37.88 38.26 -20.26
C TYR A 527 37.67 39.54 -21.10
N ASP A 528 37.10 39.42 -22.29
CA ASP A 528 36.84 40.51 -23.19
C ASP A 528 35.36 40.90 -23.24
N ASP A 529 35.06 42.20 -23.37
CA ASP A 529 33.67 42.71 -23.41
C ASP A 529 32.81 42.12 -24.55
N ASN A 530 33.47 41.68 -25.67
CA ASN A 530 32.79 41.07 -26.80
C ASN A 530 32.33 39.62 -26.54
N GLU A 531 32.77 39.01 -25.45
CA GLU A 531 32.33 37.68 -25.02
C GLU A 531 31.00 37.74 -24.25
N ILE A 532 30.51 38.95 -23.95
CA ILE A 532 29.27 39.17 -23.19
C ILE A 532 28.15 39.53 -24.15
N SER A 533 26.95 38.92 -23.95
CA SER A 533 25.76 39.31 -24.69
C SER A 533 25.32 40.73 -24.39
N ASP A 534 24.69 41.41 -25.36
CA ASP A 534 24.16 42.78 -25.17
C ASP A 534 23.17 42.86 -24.03
N ARG A 535 22.43 41.79 -23.73
CA ARG A 535 21.52 41.67 -22.60
C ARG A 535 22.25 41.67 -21.26
N SER A 536 23.33 40.88 -21.15
CA SER A 536 24.11 40.78 -19.91
C SER A 536 24.92 42.04 -19.67
N SER A 537 25.45 42.70 -20.73
CA SER A 537 26.27 43.91 -20.60
C SER A 537 25.55 45.06 -19.89
N SER A 538 24.22 45.11 -19.93
CA SER A 538 23.41 46.13 -19.24
C SER A 538 23.39 46.02 -17.73
N PHE A 539 23.75 44.86 -17.18
CA PHE A 539 23.68 44.58 -15.74
C PHE A 539 24.99 44.80 -14.99
N TYR A 540 26.11 44.95 -15.69
CA TYR A 540 27.43 44.99 -15.05
C TYR A 540 28.12 46.36 -15.21
N LYS A 541 28.62 46.91 -14.10
CA LYS A 541 29.39 48.14 -14.09
C LYS A 541 30.77 47.92 -14.70
N GLY A 542 31.28 48.92 -15.43
CA GLY A 542 32.64 48.89 -15.94
C GLY A 542 32.82 48.16 -17.24
N LEU A 543 31.77 47.63 -17.84
CA LEU A 543 31.85 47.07 -19.18
C LEU A 543 31.93 48.18 -20.24
N ALA A 544 32.76 47.99 -21.28
CA ALA A 544 32.92 48.96 -22.37
C ALA A 544 31.60 49.25 -23.09
N LYS A 545 30.73 48.23 -23.20
CA LYS A 545 29.37 48.33 -23.73
C LYS A 545 28.32 48.48 -22.63
N GLY A 546 28.66 48.11 -21.40
CA GLY A 546 27.79 48.08 -20.27
C GLY A 546 27.58 49.47 -19.72
N ARG A 547 26.46 50.04 -19.99
CA ARG A 547 26.00 51.19 -19.28
C ARG A 547 24.98 50.73 -18.23
N TYR A 548 25.35 50.90 -16.98
CA TYR A 548 24.36 50.82 -15.93
C TYR A 548 23.30 51.86 -16.23
N SER A 549 22.22 51.46 -16.79
CA SER A 549 21.02 52.29 -16.70
C SER A 549 20.53 52.18 -15.28
N SER A 550 20.72 53.24 -14.53
CA SER A 550 19.98 53.49 -13.29
C SER A 550 18.51 53.63 -13.68
N GLN A 551 17.80 52.48 -13.83
CA GLN A 551 16.36 52.47 -13.77
C GLN A 551 15.99 51.91 -12.42
N ASN A 552 15.47 52.83 -11.62
CA ASN A 552 14.78 52.57 -10.36
C ASN A 552 13.59 51.64 -10.54
#